data_aa53007c6e9683904c76d578833fabdb
#
_entry.id   aa53007c6e9683904c76d578833fabdb
#
_cell.length_a   1.000
_cell.length_b   1.000
_cell.length_c   1.000
_cell.angle_alpha   90.00
_cell.angle_beta   90.00
_cell.angle_gamma   90.00
#
_symmetry.space_group_name_H-M   'P 1'
#
loop_
_entity.id
_entity.type
_entity.pdbx_description
1 polymer ?
#
loop_
_entity_poly.entity_id
_entity_poly.type
_entity_poly.pdbx_seq_one_letter_code
_entity_poly.pdbx_strand_id
1 'polypeptide(L)'
;MDYILLGVIMLVAAVLRLWKLGQVPFMHDEFSALLRTRFDNFHDFIQQGIMPDSHPIGVQLFLWGWVKLFGWSAFWVKLPFVLMGIGSIYLIYIIGRQWFNRKVGLFSAAFFAVSQFTIFYSQLARPYSAGLFFVLLMAVFWYKVVFGTKTKTKDYVGFALSAWACSLMQYFSIAQAGLIFLTGLFFLPKERRKAYWLSGIAAVILFAPTLPIFYQQLFVSGSIGGWLAAPKSTFLLDFIQYTMNYSQLFMFAVGIVILLPLILGKRCRLHQPLRWAGIAWFVIIFAIAFIYSLKREPILQHSTLIFSYPFVIIVAFSLFGTRTLSPWQTALVVAVILFVGTASLIMERRHYDLMYHQGFDQIAAEMKQDKELYGDKIQFATRTEIGEAAEFYQAKTNVVNRIVYNRYSNLGEFNDWLNEHQNVPMLGFGWTDYINPIWEVTAVGNYPYLIEKKDWFTSRYLTLSKTPMEEAQYLLNELSTDSCYYVEGQEWGQACSFSCDSLPKDIEALGVVVQFHNEVEANQCVAVIEVHDAATDSLLLWHSSLPEDGHFRPGDHAVADAILFSDDFKPEGKTIKAYLWNQGKKPLVVTKLSYYFTNKSHVLTGLYEPLN
;
A
#
# COMPACT_ATOMS: atom_id res chain seq x y z
N MET A 1 4.36 15.13 37.19
CA MET A 1 3.44 15.36 36.05
C MET A 1 4.01 14.83 34.74
N ASP A 2 5.22 15.17 34.30
CA ASP A 2 5.80 14.75 33.01
C ASP A 2 5.83 13.22 32.80
N TYR A 3 6.17 12.43 33.83
CA TYR A 3 6.14 10.97 33.76
C TYR A 3 4.72 10.39 33.67
N ILE A 4 3.75 11.06 34.29
CA ILE A 4 2.34 10.68 34.18
C ILE A 4 1.87 10.94 32.75
N LEU A 5 2.17 12.11 32.17
CA LEU A 5 1.85 12.43 30.79
C LEU A 5 2.50 11.46 29.81
N LEU A 6 3.77 11.11 30.02
CA LEU A 6 4.44 10.10 29.20
C LEU A 6 3.74 8.74 29.33
N GLY A 7 3.37 8.33 30.56
CA GLY A 7 2.59 7.10 30.78
C GLY A 7 1.27 7.08 30.01
N VAL A 8 0.53 8.20 30.01
CA VAL A 8 -0.72 8.34 29.24
C VAL A 8 -0.45 8.25 27.74
N ILE A 9 0.58 8.94 27.22
CA ILE A 9 0.97 8.86 25.81
C ILE A 9 1.31 7.41 25.42
N MET A 10 2.11 6.72 26.24
CA MET A 10 2.50 5.33 25.99
C MET A 10 1.31 4.37 26.04
N LEU A 11 0.36 4.60 26.96
CA LEU A 11 -0.86 3.82 27.05
C LEU A 11 -1.73 4.01 25.79
N VAL A 12 -1.95 5.25 25.34
CA VAL A 12 -2.69 5.54 24.12
C VAL A 12 -1.97 4.90 22.92
N ALA A 13 -0.66 5.06 22.81
CA ALA A 13 0.13 4.45 21.74
C ALA A 13 -0.01 2.92 21.71
N ALA A 14 0.00 2.27 22.88
CA ALA A 14 -0.15 0.82 23.02
C ALA A 14 -1.58 0.38 22.67
N VAL A 15 -2.61 1.05 23.20
CA VAL A 15 -4.02 0.74 22.90
C VAL A 15 -4.29 0.82 21.41
N LEU A 16 -3.91 1.93 20.75
CA LEU A 16 -4.18 2.14 19.32
C LEU A 16 -3.45 1.12 18.43
N ARG A 17 -2.32 0.57 18.85
CA ARG A 17 -1.54 -0.39 18.06
C ARG A 17 -1.86 -1.86 18.35
N LEU A 18 -2.32 -2.16 19.56
CA LEU A 18 -2.64 -3.52 19.99
C LEU A 18 -4.12 -3.85 19.86
N TRP A 19 -4.99 -2.85 19.59
CA TRP A 19 -6.42 -3.04 19.47
C TRP A 19 -6.72 -4.11 18.42
N LYS A 20 -7.29 -5.24 18.87
CA LYS A 20 -7.65 -6.39 18.03
C LYS A 20 -6.54 -6.83 17.04
N LEU A 21 -5.28 -6.71 17.42
CA LEU A 21 -4.12 -6.98 16.53
C LEU A 21 -4.20 -8.35 15.83
N GLY A 22 -4.76 -9.36 16.49
CA GLY A 22 -4.94 -10.70 15.92
C GLY A 22 -6.01 -10.78 14.81
N GLN A 23 -6.82 -9.74 14.65
CA GLN A 23 -7.86 -9.64 13.61
C GLN A 23 -7.38 -8.84 12.39
N VAL A 24 -6.22 -8.17 12.47
CA VAL A 24 -5.64 -7.48 11.31
C VAL A 24 -5.12 -8.53 10.33
N PRO A 25 -5.73 -8.70 9.15
CA PRO A 25 -5.29 -9.70 8.18
C PRO A 25 -3.87 -9.38 7.70
N PHE A 26 -3.22 -10.38 7.12
CA PHE A 26 -1.95 -10.13 6.43
C PHE A 26 -2.22 -9.41 5.11
N MET A 27 -1.45 -8.36 4.87
CA MET A 27 -1.46 -7.63 3.61
C MET A 27 -0.57 -8.31 2.57
N HIS A 28 -0.70 -7.88 1.32
CA HIS A 28 0.14 -8.29 0.19
C HIS A 28 1.64 -8.33 0.56
N ASP A 29 2.17 -7.23 1.06
CA ASP A 29 3.58 -7.10 1.46
C ASP A 29 3.99 -8.09 2.56
N GLU A 30 3.09 -8.39 3.49
CA GLU A 30 3.36 -9.34 4.57
C GLU A 30 3.37 -10.77 4.06
N PHE A 31 2.47 -11.12 3.14
CA PHE A 31 2.52 -12.42 2.46
C PHE A 31 3.82 -12.59 1.70
N SER A 32 4.27 -11.59 0.94
CA SER A 32 5.57 -11.62 0.28
C SER A 32 6.72 -11.92 1.26
N ALA A 33 6.67 -11.36 2.48
CA ALA A 33 7.67 -11.64 3.51
C ALA A 33 7.51 -13.05 4.11
N LEU A 34 6.28 -13.48 4.42
CA LEU A 34 6.01 -14.77 5.06
C LEU A 34 6.28 -15.95 4.14
N LEU A 35 5.92 -15.86 2.86
CA LEU A 35 6.20 -16.90 1.87
C LEU A 35 7.69 -17.18 1.72
N ARG A 36 8.54 -16.16 1.94
CA ARG A 36 9.99 -16.33 1.95
C ARG A 36 10.50 -17.10 3.18
N THR A 37 9.69 -17.28 4.22
CA THR A 37 10.10 -18.00 5.45
C THR A 37 9.81 -19.51 5.39
N ARG A 38 9.21 -20.02 4.31
CA ARG A 38 8.78 -21.42 4.19
C ARG A 38 9.91 -22.43 3.94
N PHE A 39 11.13 -21.96 3.75
CA PHE A 39 12.28 -22.82 3.53
C PHE A 39 12.78 -23.44 4.84
N ASP A 40 13.01 -24.75 4.84
CA ASP A 40 13.43 -25.49 6.03
C ASP A 40 14.89 -25.28 6.37
N ASN A 41 15.76 -25.28 5.35
CA ASN A 41 17.19 -25.10 5.56
C ASN A 41 17.65 -23.67 5.28
N PHE A 42 18.76 -23.29 5.92
CA PHE A 42 19.28 -21.92 5.84
C PHE A 42 19.81 -21.56 4.45
N HIS A 43 20.36 -22.52 3.71
CA HIS A 43 20.90 -22.27 2.38
C HIS A 43 19.78 -21.86 1.41
N ASP A 44 18.72 -22.66 1.33
CA ASP A 44 17.58 -22.37 0.46
C ASP A 44 16.85 -21.09 0.89
N PHE A 45 16.73 -20.85 2.19
CA PHE A 45 16.21 -19.60 2.71
C PHE A 45 17.02 -18.39 2.17
N ILE A 46 18.37 -18.46 2.17
CA ILE A 46 19.20 -17.39 1.60
C ILE A 46 19.02 -17.29 0.09
N GLN A 47 19.15 -18.39 -0.64
CA GLN A 47 19.18 -18.38 -2.11
C GLN A 47 17.83 -18.06 -2.73
N GLN A 48 16.74 -18.61 -2.20
CA GLN A 48 15.41 -18.52 -2.79
C GLN A 48 14.49 -17.54 -2.02
N GLY A 49 14.73 -17.35 -0.74
CA GLY A 49 13.97 -16.43 0.08
C GLY A 49 14.54 -15.01 0.11
N ILE A 50 15.85 -14.84 0.31
CA ILE A 50 16.47 -13.53 0.55
C ILE A 50 17.05 -12.90 -0.72
N MET A 51 17.82 -13.66 -1.50
CA MET A 51 18.51 -13.12 -2.69
C MET A 51 17.55 -12.44 -3.70
N PRO A 52 16.35 -12.97 -3.96
CA PRO A 52 15.38 -12.34 -4.87
C PRO A 52 14.59 -11.18 -4.24
N ASP A 53 14.76 -10.90 -2.93
CA ASP A 53 14.04 -9.80 -2.26
C ASP A 53 14.67 -8.44 -2.59
N SER A 54 13.91 -7.37 -2.35
CA SER A 54 14.36 -5.97 -2.47
C SER A 54 14.71 -5.33 -1.11
N HIS A 55 14.77 -6.13 -0.05
CA HIS A 55 15.04 -5.65 1.32
C HIS A 55 16.24 -6.38 1.94
N PRO A 56 17.00 -5.71 2.84
CA PRO A 56 18.03 -6.35 3.63
C PRO A 56 17.52 -7.52 4.46
N ILE A 57 18.40 -8.44 4.80
CA ILE A 57 18.09 -9.75 5.41
C ILE A 57 17.39 -9.70 6.77
N GLY A 58 17.54 -8.61 7.56
CA GLY A 58 17.27 -8.64 9.01
C GLY A 58 15.85 -9.06 9.39
N VAL A 59 14.83 -8.46 8.74
CA VAL A 59 13.43 -8.79 9.05
C VAL A 59 13.09 -10.20 8.59
N GLN A 60 13.57 -10.61 7.41
CA GLN A 60 13.30 -11.95 6.88
C GLN A 60 13.96 -13.02 7.76
N LEU A 61 15.21 -12.80 8.19
CA LEU A 61 15.91 -13.70 9.12
C LEU A 61 15.19 -13.81 10.47
N PHE A 62 14.73 -12.67 11.00
CA PHE A 62 13.93 -12.65 12.21
C PHE A 62 12.63 -13.45 12.04
N LEU A 63 11.87 -13.17 10.98
CA LEU A 63 10.60 -13.86 10.70
C LEU A 63 10.80 -15.35 10.47
N TRP A 64 11.85 -15.77 9.76
CA TRP A 64 12.17 -17.18 9.52
C TRP A 64 12.33 -17.98 10.82
N GLY A 65 13.01 -17.41 11.82
CA GLY A 65 13.09 -18.03 13.15
C GLY A 65 11.81 -17.89 13.97
N TRP A 66 11.15 -16.73 13.88
CA TRP A 66 9.98 -16.40 14.68
C TRP A 66 8.75 -17.25 14.33
N VAL A 67 8.47 -17.44 13.03
CA VAL A 67 7.32 -18.25 12.59
C VAL A 67 7.50 -19.75 12.86
N LYS A 68 8.74 -20.24 12.98
CA LYS A 68 9.02 -21.62 13.42
C LYS A 68 8.61 -21.85 14.88
N LEU A 69 8.62 -20.81 15.71
CA LEU A 69 8.23 -20.88 17.11
C LEU A 69 6.73 -20.63 17.32
N PHE A 70 6.15 -19.68 16.61
CA PHE A 70 4.80 -19.16 16.86
C PHE A 70 3.80 -19.41 15.73
N GLY A 71 4.25 -19.95 14.59
CA GLY A 71 3.42 -20.15 13.40
C GLY A 71 3.00 -18.83 12.73
N TRP A 72 2.08 -18.95 11.75
CA TRP A 72 1.53 -17.83 10.97
C TRP A 72 0.25 -17.28 11.63
N SER A 73 0.32 -16.93 12.91
CA SER A 73 -0.75 -16.19 13.58
C SER A 73 -0.54 -14.70 13.40
N ALA A 74 -1.56 -13.96 12.95
CA ALA A 74 -1.48 -12.52 12.73
C ALA A 74 -1.00 -11.77 13.99
N PHE A 75 -1.49 -12.15 15.17
CA PHE A 75 -1.06 -11.57 16.43
C PHE A 75 0.44 -11.76 16.67
N TRP A 76 0.94 -13.01 16.61
CA TRP A 76 2.33 -13.30 16.92
C TRP A 76 3.30 -12.75 15.89
N VAL A 77 2.94 -12.80 14.61
CA VAL A 77 3.79 -12.26 13.53
C VAL A 77 3.93 -10.74 13.63
N LYS A 78 2.85 -10.02 13.96
CA LYS A 78 2.85 -8.56 14.04
C LYS A 78 3.36 -8.00 15.37
N LEU A 79 3.23 -8.75 16.46
CA LEU A 79 3.54 -8.27 17.82
C LEU A 79 4.94 -7.66 17.98
N PRO A 80 6.04 -8.26 17.51
CA PRO A 80 7.37 -7.68 17.64
C PRO A 80 7.49 -6.29 17.00
N PHE A 81 6.88 -6.12 15.84
CA PHE A 81 6.89 -4.85 15.11
C PHE A 81 6.05 -3.78 15.81
N VAL A 82 4.92 -4.15 16.38
CA VAL A 82 4.10 -3.28 17.23
C VAL A 82 4.87 -2.84 18.47
N LEU A 83 5.56 -3.75 19.14
CA LEU A 83 6.38 -3.41 20.33
C LEU A 83 7.53 -2.45 19.96
N MET A 84 8.19 -2.64 18.81
CA MET A 84 9.19 -1.69 18.31
C MET A 84 8.56 -0.34 17.95
N GLY A 85 7.35 -0.31 17.38
CA GLY A 85 6.59 0.91 17.13
C GLY A 85 6.27 1.68 18.42
N ILE A 86 5.83 0.99 19.48
CA ILE A 86 5.59 1.60 20.81
C ILE A 86 6.92 2.09 21.40
N GLY A 87 7.97 1.29 21.32
CA GLY A 87 9.32 1.66 21.76
C GLY A 87 9.85 2.91 21.05
N SER A 88 9.50 3.08 19.75
CA SER A 88 9.85 4.27 18.98
C SER A 88 9.24 5.55 19.54
N ILE A 89 7.99 5.51 20.05
CA ILE A 89 7.35 6.65 20.71
C ILE A 89 8.15 7.08 21.95
N TYR A 90 8.61 6.11 22.74
CA TYR A 90 9.46 6.39 23.89
C TYR A 90 10.82 6.99 23.47
N LEU A 91 11.46 6.46 22.43
CA LEU A 91 12.72 7.00 21.92
C LEU A 91 12.57 8.42 21.35
N ILE A 92 11.45 8.74 20.69
CA ILE A 92 11.13 10.10 20.25
C ILE A 92 11.05 11.06 21.45
N TYR A 93 10.37 10.64 22.55
CA TYR A 93 10.38 11.42 23.78
C TYR A 93 11.81 11.66 24.31
N ILE A 94 12.63 10.62 24.35
CA ILE A 94 14.02 10.72 24.82
C ILE A 94 14.84 11.69 23.96
N ILE A 95 14.74 11.60 22.63
CA ILE A 95 15.44 12.48 21.69
C ILE A 95 14.98 13.94 21.88
N GLY A 96 13.68 14.19 21.86
CA GLY A 96 13.16 15.54 22.07
C GLY A 96 13.57 16.16 23.41
N ARG A 97 13.59 15.33 24.46
CA ARG A 97 14.09 15.72 25.79
C ARG A 97 15.59 15.98 25.80
N GLN A 98 16.39 15.16 25.17
CA GLN A 98 17.85 15.27 25.12
C GLN A 98 18.30 16.47 24.27
N TRP A 99 17.69 16.66 23.12
CA TRP A 99 18.06 17.69 22.17
C TRP A 99 17.60 19.08 22.62
N PHE A 100 16.43 19.14 23.23
CA PHE A 100 15.80 20.41 23.58
C PHE A 100 15.29 20.43 25.04
N ASN A 101 14.14 19.85 25.30
CA ASN A 101 13.56 19.77 26.63
C ASN A 101 12.38 18.77 26.71
N ARG A 102 11.88 18.55 27.92
CA ARG A 102 10.80 17.57 28.19
C ARG A 102 9.50 17.85 27.44
N LYS A 103 9.13 19.12 27.22
CA LYS A 103 7.89 19.48 26.51
C LYS A 103 7.97 19.08 25.04
N VAL A 104 9.10 19.37 24.39
CA VAL A 104 9.37 18.94 23.02
C VAL A 104 9.26 17.42 22.91
N GLY A 105 9.85 16.67 23.85
CA GLY A 105 9.72 15.22 23.89
C GLY A 105 8.27 14.75 24.03
N LEU A 106 7.49 15.36 24.96
CA LEU A 106 6.08 14.99 25.17
C LEU A 106 5.21 15.28 23.96
N PHE A 107 5.35 16.46 23.33
CA PHE A 107 4.52 16.84 22.19
C PHE A 107 4.84 16.00 20.95
N SER A 108 6.13 15.75 20.69
CA SER A 108 6.54 14.86 19.60
C SER A 108 6.03 13.43 19.83
N ALA A 109 6.19 12.88 21.04
CA ALA A 109 5.68 11.56 21.35
C ALA A 109 4.15 11.46 21.25
N ALA A 110 3.42 12.48 21.72
CA ALA A 110 1.96 12.53 21.60
C ALA A 110 1.51 12.54 20.14
N PHE A 111 2.17 13.35 19.29
CA PHE A 111 1.89 13.38 17.86
C PHE A 111 2.08 12.00 17.20
N PHE A 112 3.24 11.37 17.41
CA PHE A 112 3.52 10.06 16.82
C PHE A 112 2.71 8.92 17.43
N ALA A 113 2.16 9.09 18.62
CA ALA A 113 1.27 8.11 19.25
C ALA A 113 -0.04 7.94 18.47
N VAL A 114 -0.55 9.03 17.84
CA VAL A 114 -1.88 9.08 17.20
C VAL A 114 -1.84 9.27 15.68
N SER A 115 -0.67 9.43 15.07
CA SER A 115 -0.53 9.51 13.61
C SER A 115 -0.76 8.14 12.97
N GLN A 116 -1.73 8.06 12.03
CA GLN A 116 -2.01 6.83 11.26
C GLN A 116 -0.75 6.26 10.60
N PHE A 117 0.08 7.14 10.05
CA PHE A 117 1.34 6.78 9.42
C PHE A 117 2.19 5.84 10.28
N THR A 118 2.42 6.19 11.55
CA THR A 118 3.24 5.38 12.45
C THR A 118 2.49 4.19 13.05
N ILE A 119 1.18 4.28 13.20
CA ILE A 119 0.34 3.17 13.66
C ILE A 119 0.33 2.08 12.59
N PHE A 120 -0.02 2.43 11.36
CA PHE A 120 -0.10 1.51 10.24
C PHE A 120 1.21 0.75 10.03
N TYR A 121 2.33 1.47 9.87
CA TYR A 121 3.64 0.83 9.66
C TYR A 121 4.17 0.05 10.87
N SER A 122 3.62 0.23 12.06
CA SER A 122 3.93 -0.62 13.21
C SER A 122 3.11 -1.92 13.23
N GLN A 123 1.95 -1.96 12.58
CA GLN A 123 1.10 -3.14 12.49
C GLN A 123 1.44 -4.04 11.28
N LEU A 124 2.47 -3.70 10.52
CA LEU A 124 2.99 -4.51 9.43
C LEU A 124 4.23 -5.30 9.86
N ALA A 125 4.27 -6.59 9.53
CA ALA A 125 5.46 -7.43 9.70
C ALA A 125 6.50 -7.16 8.60
N ARG A 126 6.91 -5.88 8.48
CA ARG A 126 7.83 -5.33 7.48
C ARG A 126 8.91 -4.47 8.14
N PRO A 127 9.98 -4.09 7.46
CA PRO A 127 11.14 -3.45 8.07
C PRO A 127 10.91 -2.03 8.63
N TYR A 128 9.73 -1.45 8.45
CA TYR A 128 9.47 -0.04 8.72
C TYR A 128 9.61 0.34 10.21
N SER A 129 8.83 -0.29 11.10
CA SER A 129 8.88 0.02 12.53
C SER A 129 10.18 -0.43 13.19
N ALA A 130 10.75 -1.56 12.76
CA ALA A 130 12.02 -2.05 13.23
C ALA A 130 13.17 -1.10 12.82
N GLY A 131 13.22 -0.71 11.55
CA GLY A 131 14.20 0.26 11.05
C GLY A 131 14.08 1.62 11.76
N LEU A 132 12.86 2.12 11.95
CA LEU A 132 12.62 3.34 12.71
C LEU A 132 13.14 3.24 14.14
N PHE A 133 12.83 2.15 14.84
CA PHE A 133 13.28 1.91 16.21
C PHE A 133 14.80 1.97 16.32
N PHE A 134 15.52 1.28 15.44
CA PHE A 134 16.99 1.27 15.47
C PHE A 134 17.61 2.61 15.04
N VAL A 135 17.02 3.33 14.10
CA VAL A 135 17.45 4.69 13.73
C VAL A 135 17.31 5.65 14.92
N LEU A 136 16.18 5.61 15.62
CA LEU A 136 15.96 6.44 16.81
C LEU A 136 16.90 6.04 17.94
N LEU A 137 17.13 4.75 18.16
CA LEU A 137 18.07 4.24 19.14
C LEU A 137 19.49 4.72 18.84
N MET A 138 19.91 4.64 17.57
CA MET A 138 21.19 5.19 17.11
C MET A 138 21.29 6.69 17.38
N ALA A 139 20.24 7.47 17.14
CA ALA A 139 20.23 8.92 17.40
C ALA A 139 20.34 9.24 18.90
N VAL A 140 19.77 8.41 19.79
CA VAL A 140 19.92 8.53 21.25
C VAL A 140 21.39 8.31 21.66
N PHE A 141 22.04 7.26 21.15
CA PHE A 141 23.45 7.00 21.43
C PHE A 141 24.36 8.04 20.75
N TRP A 142 24.06 8.43 19.53
CA TRP A 142 24.76 9.50 18.81
C TRP A 142 24.84 10.79 19.64
N TYR A 143 23.70 11.23 20.21
CA TYR A 143 23.69 12.41 21.06
C TYR A 143 24.59 12.26 22.29
N LYS A 144 24.57 11.10 22.94
CA LYS A 144 25.45 10.82 24.11
C LYS A 144 26.92 10.83 23.74
N VAL A 145 27.26 10.27 22.57
CA VAL A 145 28.66 10.23 22.09
C VAL A 145 29.16 11.61 21.67
N VAL A 146 28.33 12.37 20.95
CA VAL A 146 28.75 13.67 20.39
C VAL A 146 28.66 14.80 21.42
N PHE A 147 27.54 14.92 22.13
CA PHE A 147 27.23 16.05 23.02
C PHE A 147 27.23 15.70 24.52
N GLY A 148 27.29 14.44 24.87
CA GLY A 148 27.29 14.02 26.29
C GLY A 148 28.52 14.51 27.05
N THR A 149 28.34 14.95 28.29
CA THR A 149 29.46 15.40 29.18
C THR A 149 30.35 14.26 29.62
N LYS A 150 29.77 13.06 29.84
CA LYS A 150 30.47 11.83 30.26
C LYS A 150 30.02 10.68 29.34
N THR A 151 30.81 10.41 28.30
CA THR A 151 30.58 9.30 27.40
C THR A 151 31.25 8.02 27.93
N LYS A 152 30.49 6.91 27.93
CA LYS A 152 30.98 5.60 28.41
C LYS A 152 31.15 4.65 27.20
N THR A 153 31.98 3.61 27.38
CA THR A 153 32.17 2.57 26.34
C THR A 153 30.84 1.98 25.82
N LYS A 154 29.88 1.76 26.74
CA LYS A 154 28.52 1.29 26.36
C LYS A 154 27.78 2.21 25.39
N ASP A 155 28.08 3.51 25.41
CA ASP A 155 27.43 4.46 24.48
C ASP A 155 27.98 4.29 23.04
N TYR A 156 29.29 4.03 22.90
CA TYR A 156 29.92 3.69 21.62
C TYR A 156 29.47 2.33 21.09
N VAL A 157 29.37 1.32 21.96
CA VAL A 157 28.88 -0.02 21.62
C VAL A 157 27.41 0.07 21.20
N GLY A 158 26.57 0.78 21.95
CA GLY A 158 25.16 0.99 21.60
C GLY A 158 25.00 1.72 20.27
N PHE A 159 25.86 2.72 19.98
CA PHE A 159 25.89 3.41 18.70
C PHE A 159 26.27 2.46 17.55
N ALA A 160 27.32 1.66 17.70
CA ALA A 160 27.76 0.70 16.70
C ALA A 160 26.70 -0.38 16.41
N LEU A 161 26.13 -0.98 17.47
CA LEU A 161 25.12 -2.03 17.32
C LEU A 161 23.80 -1.51 16.72
N SER A 162 23.37 -0.31 17.09
CA SER A 162 22.18 0.29 16.48
C SER A 162 22.42 0.68 15.02
N ALA A 163 23.60 1.17 14.64
CA ALA A 163 23.97 1.42 13.26
C ALA A 163 24.00 0.13 12.43
N TRP A 164 24.57 -0.95 12.95
CA TRP A 164 24.52 -2.27 12.34
C TRP A 164 23.09 -2.77 12.18
N ALA A 165 22.25 -2.67 13.21
CA ALA A 165 20.85 -3.09 13.14
C ALA A 165 20.08 -2.29 12.08
N CYS A 166 20.30 -0.96 11.93
CA CYS A 166 19.74 -0.17 10.83
C CYS A 166 20.09 -0.77 9.47
N SER A 167 21.34 -1.25 9.31
CA SER A 167 21.83 -1.79 8.04
C SER A 167 21.14 -3.10 7.64
N LEU A 168 20.59 -3.81 8.62
CA LEU A 168 19.88 -5.07 8.36
C LEU A 168 18.39 -4.88 8.07
N MET A 169 17.80 -3.69 8.30
CA MET A 169 16.35 -3.50 8.19
C MET A 169 15.92 -3.04 6.79
N GLN A 170 16.41 -1.88 6.35
CA GLN A 170 15.94 -1.28 5.08
C GLN A 170 17.01 -0.33 4.51
N TYR A 171 17.09 -0.17 3.18
CA TYR A 171 18.14 0.64 2.52
C TYR A 171 18.08 2.12 2.92
N PHE A 172 16.90 2.69 3.12
CA PHE A 172 16.76 4.06 3.61
C PHE A 172 17.14 4.21 5.08
N SER A 173 17.00 3.15 5.91
CA SER A 173 17.56 3.17 7.27
C SER A 173 19.09 3.12 7.26
N ILE A 174 19.71 2.46 6.28
CA ILE A 174 21.18 2.53 6.05
C ILE A 174 21.61 3.96 5.71
N ALA A 175 20.91 4.57 4.75
CA ALA A 175 21.21 5.94 4.33
C ALA A 175 21.05 6.93 5.49
N GLN A 176 20.00 6.79 6.28
CA GLN A 176 19.77 7.61 7.47
C GLN A 176 20.86 7.40 8.54
N ALA A 177 21.27 6.15 8.78
CA ALA A 177 22.35 5.83 9.73
C ALA A 177 23.70 6.42 9.26
N GLY A 178 24.01 6.34 7.97
CA GLY A 178 25.16 6.97 7.36
C GLY A 178 25.16 8.49 7.53
N LEU A 179 24.00 9.13 7.31
CA LEU A 179 23.85 10.58 7.49
C LEU A 179 24.00 11.01 8.95
N ILE A 180 23.46 10.24 9.92
CA ILE A 180 23.67 10.47 11.36
C ILE A 180 25.16 10.35 11.70
N PHE A 181 25.83 9.30 11.19
CA PHE A 181 27.28 9.12 11.40
C PHE A 181 28.09 10.29 10.85
N LEU A 182 27.87 10.67 9.59
CA LEU A 182 28.61 11.76 8.95
C LEU A 182 28.37 13.10 9.67
N THR A 183 27.14 13.37 10.09
CA THR A 183 26.81 14.60 10.83
C THR A 183 27.60 14.68 12.16
N GLY A 184 27.83 13.56 12.82
CA GLY A 184 28.61 13.52 14.05
C GLY A 184 30.05 14.00 13.88
N LEU A 185 30.67 13.78 12.74
CA LEU A 185 32.05 14.21 12.47
C LEU A 185 32.24 15.73 12.55
N PHE A 186 31.19 16.51 12.28
CA PHE A 186 31.24 17.99 12.33
C PHE A 186 31.20 18.52 13.77
N PHE A 187 30.58 17.79 14.70
CA PHE A 187 30.34 18.27 16.06
C PHE A 187 31.20 17.55 17.11
N LEU A 188 31.89 16.47 16.71
CA LEU A 188 32.60 15.60 17.63
C LEU A 188 33.90 16.24 18.15
N PRO A 189 34.14 16.27 19.48
CA PRO A 189 35.42 16.66 20.07
C PRO A 189 36.56 15.78 19.56
N LYS A 190 37.76 16.38 19.40
CA LYS A 190 38.94 15.69 18.82
C LYS A 190 39.27 14.41 19.58
N GLU A 191 39.16 14.43 20.92
CA GLU A 191 39.47 13.34 21.82
C GLU A 191 38.60 12.10 21.63
N ARG A 192 37.39 12.29 21.08
CA ARG A 192 36.41 11.23 20.85
C ARG A 192 36.46 10.63 19.44
N ARG A 193 37.18 11.25 18.52
CA ARG A 193 37.20 10.87 17.10
C ARG A 193 37.62 9.43 16.87
N LYS A 194 38.67 8.96 17.57
CA LYS A 194 39.15 7.59 17.41
C LYS A 194 38.07 6.55 17.78
N ALA A 195 37.46 6.71 18.97
CA ALA A 195 36.42 5.78 19.44
C ALA A 195 35.16 5.84 18.53
N TYR A 196 34.81 7.04 18.01
CA TYR A 196 33.71 7.22 17.10
C TYR A 196 33.94 6.49 15.77
N TRP A 197 35.12 6.66 15.15
CA TRP A 197 35.51 5.93 13.93
C TRP A 197 35.52 4.42 14.14
N LEU A 198 36.07 3.95 15.28
CA LEU A 198 36.04 2.53 15.61
C LEU A 198 34.62 1.98 15.73
N SER A 199 33.67 2.77 16.24
CA SER A 199 32.26 2.37 16.30
C SER A 199 31.65 2.23 14.91
N GLY A 200 31.96 3.14 13.98
CA GLY A 200 31.52 3.07 12.58
C GLY A 200 32.12 1.86 11.85
N ILE A 201 33.44 1.64 12.02
CA ILE A 201 34.15 0.50 11.45
C ILE A 201 33.58 -0.82 12.00
N ALA A 202 33.30 -0.90 13.31
CA ALA A 202 32.68 -2.08 13.91
C ALA A 202 31.29 -2.38 13.30
N ALA A 203 30.47 -1.36 13.07
CA ALA A 203 29.18 -1.54 12.39
C ALA A 203 29.35 -2.08 10.95
N VAL A 204 30.32 -1.56 10.20
CA VAL A 204 30.63 -2.04 8.83
C VAL A 204 31.15 -3.47 8.84
N ILE A 205 32.04 -3.83 9.77
CA ILE A 205 32.55 -5.20 9.90
C ILE A 205 31.40 -6.17 10.23
N LEU A 206 30.50 -5.81 11.12
CA LEU A 206 29.32 -6.62 11.45
C LEU A 206 28.34 -6.76 10.26
N PHE A 207 28.29 -5.77 9.37
CA PHE A 207 27.49 -5.82 8.15
C PHE A 207 28.16 -6.62 7.03
N ALA A 208 29.48 -6.76 7.03
CA ALA A 208 30.24 -7.38 5.94
C ALA A 208 29.73 -8.76 5.48
N PRO A 209 29.28 -9.68 6.37
CA PRO A 209 28.73 -10.97 5.94
C PRO A 209 27.49 -10.86 5.02
N THR A 210 26.78 -9.73 5.04
CA THR A 210 25.57 -9.50 4.22
C THR A 210 25.88 -8.78 2.90
N LEU A 211 27.13 -8.39 2.66
CA LEU A 211 27.53 -7.69 1.41
C LEU A 211 27.21 -8.46 0.14
N PRO A 212 27.34 -9.79 0.03
CA PRO A 212 26.95 -10.52 -1.16
C PRO A 212 25.43 -10.37 -1.47
N ILE A 213 24.58 -10.41 -0.44
CA ILE A 213 23.14 -10.20 -0.57
C ILE A 213 22.86 -8.76 -1.02
N PHE A 214 23.49 -7.80 -0.35
CA PHE A 214 23.38 -6.38 -0.70
C PHE A 214 23.75 -6.11 -2.17
N TYR A 215 24.87 -6.68 -2.63
CA TYR A 215 25.32 -6.54 -4.01
C TYR A 215 24.32 -7.16 -5.00
N GLN A 216 23.88 -8.39 -4.72
CA GLN A 216 22.91 -9.09 -5.56
C GLN A 216 21.61 -8.29 -5.71
N GLN A 217 21.04 -7.81 -4.61
CA GLN A 217 19.75 -7.11 -4.59
C GLN A 217 19.81 -5.75 -5.30
N LEU A 218 20.89 -4.96 -5.12
CA LEU A 218 20.98 -3.61 -5.68
C LEU A 218 21.53 -3.53 -7.10
N PHE A 219 22.42 -4.46 -7.48
CA PHE A 219 23.18 -4.32 -8.73
C PHE A 219 22.93 -5.44 -9.73
N VAL A 220 22.39 -6.57 -9.31
CA VAL A 220 22.17 -7.73 -10.19
C VAL A 220 20.67 -7.96 -10.45
N SER A 221 19.87 -8.05 -9.41
CA SER A 221 18.45 -8.39 -9.55
C SER A 221 17.60 -7.26 -10.11
N GLY A 222 18.03 -5.99 -9.99
CA GLY A 222 17.26 -4.82 -10.44
C GLY A 222 15.85 -4.71 -9.81
N SER A 223 15.63 -5.37 -8.67
CA SER A 223 14.33 -5.67 -8.12
C SER A 223 13.62 -4.49 -7.42
N ILE A 224 14.22 -3.30 -7.45
CA ILE A 224 13.71 -2.14 -6.69
C ILE A 224 12.72 -1.30 -7.50
N GLY A 225 12.69 -1.43 -8.83
CA GLY A 225 11.91 -0.59 -9.73
C GLY A 225 10.81 -1.33 -10.51
N GLY A 226 10.03 -0.57 -11.26
CA GLY A 226 9.11 -1.05 -12.29
C GLY A 226 7.62 -1.10 -11.90
N TRP A 227 7.26 -1.04 -10.61
CA TRP A 227 5.86 -1.06 -10.14
C TRP A 227 5.39 0.26 -9.54
N LEU A 228 6.30 1.20 -9.24
CA LEU A 228 5.95 2.52 -8.74
C LEU A 228 5.89 3.54 -9.87
N ALA A 229 4.92 4.46 -9.79
CA ALA A 229 4.89 5.64 -10.64
C ALA A 229 5.90 6.71 -10.17
N ALA A 230 6.33 7.57 -11.09
CA ALA A 230 7.17 8.71 -10.75
C ALA A 230 6.44 9.65 -9.76
N PRO A 231 7.14 10.18 -8.73
CA PRO A 231 6.49 11.02 -7.73
C PRO A 231 6.01 12.33 -8.35
N LYS A 232 4.79 12.72 -8.01
CA LYS A 232 4.21 14.04 -8.36
C LYS A 232 4.96 15.17 -7.64
N SER A 233 4.92 16.37 -8.19
CA SER A 233 5.48 17.57 -7.53
C SER A 233 4.81 17.89 -6.17
N THR A 234 3.58 17.42 -5.96
CA THR A 234 2.80 17.55 -4.72
C THR A 234 3.17 16.55 -3.64
N PHE A 235 4.02 15.56 -3.93
CA PHE A 235 4.33 14.43 -3.03
C PHE A 235 4.58 14.84 -1.58
N LEU A 236 5.31 15.94 -1.35
CA LEU A 236 5.60 16.38 0.02
C LEU A 236 4.36 16.93 0.73
N LEU A 237 3.43 17.54 0.01
CA LEU A 237 2.15 18.01 0.57
C LEU A 237 1.27 16.80 0.91
N ASP A 238 1.19 15.84 0.02
CA ASP A 238 0.42 14.60 0.22
C ASP A 238 0.98 13.82 1.43
N PHE A 239 2.32 13.77 1.56
CA PHE A 239 2.98 13.17 2.72
C PHE A 239 2.63 13.89 4.03
N ILE A 240 2.63 15.22 4.04
CA ILE A 240 2.25 16.00 5.24
C ILE A 240 0.78 15.73 5.59
N GLN A 241 -0.12 15.74 4.62
CA GLN A 241 -1.54 15.43 4.84
C GLN A 241 -1.72 14.02 5.40
N TYR A 242 -1.04 13.03 4.83
CA TYR A 242 -1.07 11.65 5.33
C TYR A 242 -0.61 11.55 6.79
N THR A 243 0.52 12.15 7.13
CA THR A 243 1.04 12.12 8.51
C THR A 243 0.18 12.86 9.53
N MET A 244 -0.68 13.77 9.06
CA MET A 244 -1.71 14.47 9.82
C MET A 244 -3.10 13.80 9.71
N ASN A 245 -3.13 12.49 9.37
CA ASN A 245 -4.35 11.69 9.24
C ASN A 245 -5.33 12.26 8.18
N TYR A 246 -4.88 13.00 7.19
CA TYR A 246 -5.68 13.77 6.22
C TYR A 246 -6.75 14.66 6.87
N SER A 247 -6.63 14.93 8.18
CA SER A 247 -7.57 15.71 8.96
C SER A 247 -7.17 17.18 8.98
N GLN A 248 -8.01 18.04 8.43
CA GLN A 248 -7.80 19.49 8.49
C GLN A 248 -7.81 19.99 9.94
N LEU A 249 -8.68 19.43 10.79
CA LEU A 249 -8.74 19.78 12.21
C LEU A 249 -7.47 19.39 12.95
N PHE A 250 -6.94 18.18 12.70
CA PHE A 250 -5.69 17.72 13.34
C PHE A 250 -4.51 18.55 12.85
N MET A 251 -4.42 18.82 11.55
CA MET A 251 -3.38 19.67 10.96
C MET A 251 -3.41 21.10 11.54
N PHE A 252 -4.60 21.69 11.68
CA PHE A 252 -4.78 23.00 12.27
C PHE A 252 -4.42 23.01 13.76
N ALA A 253 -4.86 22.03 14.55
CA ALA A 253 -4.52 21.89 15.96
C ALA A 253 -3.00 21.77 16.18
N VAL A 254 -2.33 20.89 15.42
CA VAL A 254 -0.86 20.73 15.49
C VAL A 254 -0.15 22.01 15.03
N GLY A 255 -0.62 22.65 13.97
CA GLY A 255 -0.08 23.92 13.47
C GLY A 255 -0.15 25.03 14.52
N ILE A 256 -1.31 25.20 15.18
CA ILE A 256 -1.45 26.15 16.29
C ILE A 256 -0.47 25.81 17.42
N VAL A 257 -0.39 24.54 17.81
CA VAL A 257 0.55 24.13 18.87
C VAL A 257 1.99 24.49 18.47
N ILE A 258 2.44 24.19 17.27
CA ILE A 258 3.81 24.52 16.81
C ILE A 258 4.05 26.04 16.85
N LEU A 259 3.08 26.87 16.45
CA LEU A 259 3.20 28.31 16.39
C LEU A 259 2.96 29.02 17.73
N LEU A 260 2.36 28.35 18.72
CA LEU A 260 2.00 28.92 20.02
C LEU A 260 3.15 29.66 20.73
N PRO A 261 4.42 29.19 20.76
CA PRO A 261 5.52 29.93 21.37
C PRO A 261 5.82 31.27 20.69
N LEU A 262 5.58 31.35 19.37
CA LEU A 262 5.76 32.59 18.60
C LEU A 262 4.64 33.57 18.92
N ILE A 263 3.38 33.08 18.98
CA ILE A 263 2.18 33.87 19.33
C ILE A 263 2.33 34.46 20.73
N LEU A 264 2.84 33.69 21.68
CA LEU A 264 3.05 34.13 23.06
C LEU A 264 4.30 35.04 23.24
N GLY A 265 5.05 35.33 22.18
CA GLY A 265 6.26 36.14 22.24
C GLY A 265 7.42 35.51 23.05
N LYS A 266 7.31 34.20 23.37
CA LYS A 266 8.25 33.49 24.22
C LYS A 266 9.24 32.65 23.39
N ARG A 267 10.14 33.35 22.66
CA ARG A 267 11.17 32.68 21.85
C ARG A 267 12.21 32.00 22.75
N CYS A 268 12.52 30.74 22.43
CA CYS A 268 13.63 30.04 23.05
C CYS A 268 14.93 30.28 22.28
N ARG A 269 16.02 30.62 22.98
CA ARG A 269 17.38 30.53 22.39
C ARG A 269 17.71 29.05 22.29
N LEU A 270 17.83 28.56 21.08
CA LEU A 270 17.81 27.13 20.81
C LEU A 270 19.16 26.67 20.29
N HIS A 271 19.44 25.39 20.58
CA HIS A 271 20.64 24.73 20.12
C HIS A 271 20.59 24.58 18.59
N GLN A 272 21.08 25.59 17.90
CA GLN A 272 21.02 25.70 16.43
C GLN A 272 21.55 24.45 15.70
N PRO A 273 22.68 23.83 16.12
CA PRO A 273 23.22 22.66 15.43
C PRO A 273 22.25 21.48 15.33
N LEU A 274 21.51 21.17 16.41
CA LEU A 274 20.57 20.04 16.42
C LEU A 274 19.32 20.29 15.57
N ARG A 275 18.91 21.53 15.44
CA ARG A 275 17.83 21.91 14.51
C ARG A 275 18.25 21.69 13.07
N TRP A 276 19.41 22.21 12.70
CA TRP A 276 19.93 22.03 11.35
C TRP A 276 20.18 20.56 11.02
N ALA A 277 20.70 19.79 11.97
CA ALA A 277 20.86 18.35 11.81
C ALA A 277 19.51 17.65 11.55
N GLY A 278 18.48 17.91 12.35
CA GLY A 278 17.17 17.29 12.19
C GLY A 278 16.48 17.65 10.88
N ILE A 279 16.59 18.92 10.44
CA ILE A 279 16.08 19.36 9.13
C ILE A 279 16.88 18.70 8.00
N ALA A 280 18.22 18.72 8.08
CA ALA A 280 19.08 18.16 7.05
C ALA A 280 18.87 16.64 6.89
N TRP A 281 18.67 15.91 7.98
CA TRP A 281 18.41 14.47 7.93
C TRP A 281 17.12 14.12 7.17
N PHE A 282 16.10 14.95 7.27
CA PHE A 282 14.88 14.75 6.50
C PHE A 282 15.05 15.21 5.04
N VAL A 283 15.54 16.44 4.85
CA VAL A 283 15.64 17.05 3.51
C VAL A 283 16.57 16.27 2.60
N ILE A 284 17.72 15.81 3.12
CA ILE A 284 18.70 15.06 2.31
C ILE A 284 18.11 13.70 1.90
N ILE A 285 17.47 12.96 2.81
CA ILE A 285 16.85 11.66 2.49
C ILE A 285 15.73 11.85 1.47
N PHE A 286 14.86 12.84 1.69
CA PHE A 286 13.80 13.16 0.72
C PHE A 286 14.38 13.54 -0.65
N ALA A 287 15.37 14.43 -0.69
CA ALA A 287 15.99 14.87 -1.95
C ALA A 287 16.64 13.71 -2.71
N ILE A 288 17.38 12.83 -2.01
CA ILE A 288 17.98 11.63 -2.63
C ILE A 288 16.89 10.75 -3.24
N ALA A 289 15.85 10.42 -2.47
CA ALA A 289 14.76 9.56 -2.93
C ALA A 289 13.97 10.19 -4.08
N PHE A 290 13.67 11.49 -4.00
CA PHE A 290 12.91 12.23 -5.03
C PHE A 290 13.70 12.35 -6.34
N ILE A 291 14.96 12.79 -6.27
CA ILE A 291 15.80 12.97 -7.46
C ILE A 291 16.10 11.62 -8.13
N TYR A 292 16.36 10.58 -7.34
CA TYR A 292 16.58 9.24 -7.86
C TYR A 292 15.31 8.72 -8.58
N SER A 293 14.14 8.92 -7.98
CA SER A 293 12.86 8.49 -8.55
C SER A 293 12.51 9.20 -9.86
N LEU A 294 12.94 10.45 -10.05
CA LEU A 294 12.73 11.18 -11.29
C LEU A 294 13.73 10.83 -12.40
N LYS A 295 14.96 10.43 -12.03
CA LYS A 295 16.07 10.28 -13.01
C LYS A 295 16.42 8.83 -13.35
N ARG A 296 16.05 7.90 -12.49
CA ARG A 296 16.38 6.48 -12.62
C ARG A 296 15.13 5.64 -12.54
N GLU A 297 14.77 5.22 -11.35
CA GLU A 297 13.64 4.35 -11.08
C GLU A 297 12.83 4.88 -9.91
N PRO A 298 11.50 4.90 -9.99
CA PRO A 298 10.66 5.33 -8.89
C PRO A 298 10.85 4.43 -7.65
N ILE A 299 11.36 5.03 -6.56
CA ILE A 299 11.56 4.34 -5.27
C ILE A 299 10.97 5.13 -4.09
N LEU A 300 10.57 6.39 -4.33
CA LEU A 300 10.02 7.26 -3.29
C LEU A 300 8.58 6.85 -2.98
N GLN A 301 8.38 6.41 -1.75
CA GLN A 301 7.09 6.16 -1.13
C GLN A 301 7.00 6.89 0.20
N HIS A 302 5.81 7.05 0.75
CA HIS A 302 5.65 7.61 2.10
C HIS A 302 6.47 6.82 3.14
N SER A 303 6.50 5.49 3.02
CA SER A 303 7.26 4.59 3.91
C SER A 303 8.76 4.88 3.95
N THR A 304 9.36 5.37 2.86
CA THR A 304 10.80 5.66 2.81
C THR A 304 11.20 6.81 3.73
N LEU A 305 10.28 7.73 4.01
CA LEU A 305 10.50 8.88 4.87
C LEU A 305 10.33 8.60 6.36
N ILE A 306 9.86 7.41 6.74
CA ILE A 306 9.59 7.07 8.15
C ILE A 306 10.83 7.19 9.03
N PHE A 307 12.01 6.92 8.48
CA PHE A 307 13.28 6.92 9.20
C PHE A 307 13.81 8.32 9.52
N SER A 308 13.42 9.32 8.73
CA SER A 308 13.90 10.71 8.85
C SER A 308 12.84 11.66 9.41
N TYR A 309 11.56 11.38 9.19
CA TYR A 309 10.44 12.24 9.57
C TYR A 309 10.37 12.61 11.06
N PRO A 310 10.66 11.71 12.04
CA PRO A 310 10.61 12.08 13.45
C PRO A 310 11.51 13.27 13.79
N PHE A 311 12.65 13.42 13.13
CA PHE A 311 13.59 14.48 13.44
C PHE A 311 13.06 15.86 13.06
N VAL A 312 12.35 15.99 11.93
CA VAL A 312 11.75 17.28 11.54
C VAL A 312 10.58 17.66 12.45
N ILE A 313 9.80 16.70 12.92
CA ILE A 313 8.71 16.95 13.87
C ILE A 313 9.25 17.36 15.24
N ILE A 314 10.30 16.70 15.75
CA ILE A 314 10.99 17.11 16.98
C ILE A 314 11.51 18.54 16.84
N VAL A 315 12.08 18.90 15.68
CA VAL A 315 12.53 20.28 15.40
C VAL A 315 11.36 21.26 15.32
N ALA A 316 10.23 20.90 14.74
CA ALA A 316 9.04 21.74 14.67
C ALA A 316 8.54 22.12 16.09
N PHE A 317 8.47 21.14 17.01
CA PHE A 317 8.12 21.42 18.40
C PHE A 317 9.25 22.09 19.20
N SER A 318 10.48 22.17 18.71
CA SER A 318 11.63 22.74 19.42
C SER A 318 11.51 24.23 19.71
N LEU A 319 10.49 24.92 19.17
CA LEU A 319 10.18 26.30 19.50
C LEU A 319 9.75 26.48 20.97
N PHE A 320 9.30 25.42 21.63
CA PHE A 320 8.95 25.44 23.05
C PHE A 320 10.18 25.48 23.95
N GLY A 321 10.33 26.58 24.71
CA GLY A 321 11.32 26.66 25.80
C GLY A 321 10.83 25.97 27.09
N THR A 322 11.75 25.78 28.02
CA THR A 322 11.44 25.14 29.34
C THR A 322 10.37 25.87 30.14
N ARG A 323 10.29 27.21 29.99
CA ARG A 323 9.36 28.09 30.73
C ARG A 323 8.17 28.58 29.91
N THR A 324 7.96 28.09 28.69
CA THR A 324 6.92 28.58 27.78
C THR A 324 5.51 28.31 28.32
N LEU A 325 5.27 27.14 28.87
CA LEU A 325 3.99 26.69 29.41
C LEU A 325 4.12 26.21 30.86
N SER A 326 3.07 26.39 31.63
CA SER A 326 2.92 25.75 32.93
C SER A 326 2.72 24.24 32.80
N PRO A 327 2.87 23.46 33.86
CA PRO A 327 2.64 22.02 33.82
C PRO A 327 1.23 21.64 33.34
N TRP A 328 0.22 22.38 33.78
CA TRP A 328 -1.17 22.11 33.38
C TRP A 328 -1.45 22.49 31.91
N GLN A 329 -0.86 23.57 31.42
CA GLN A 329 -0.93 23.95 30.00
C GLN A 329 -0.22 22.90 29.11
N THR A 330 0.89 22.32 29.61
CA THR A 330 1.56 21.21 28.94
C THR A 330 0.64 19.99 28.85
N ALA A 331 -0.08 19.67 29.93
CA ALA A 331 -1.05 18.58 29.95
C ALA A 331 -2.21 18.84 28.96
N LEU A 332 -2.70 20.08 28.90
CA LEU A 332 -3.76 20.45 27.95
C LEU A 332 -3.31 20.29 26.49
N VAL A 333 -2.08 20.72 26.15
CA VAL A 333 -1.54 20.55 24.79
C VAL A 333 -1.42 19.06 24.43
N VAL A 334 -0.89 18.24 25.36
CA VAL A 334 -0.82 16.78 25.15
C VAL A 334 -2.22 16.20 24.95
N ALA A 335 -3.20 16.59 25.79
CA ALA A 335 -4.57 16.11 25.69
C ALA A 335 -5.23 16.49 24.35
N VAL A 336 -5.01 17.73 23.87
CA VAL A 336 -5.51 18.19 22.57
C VAL A 336 -4.92 17.37 21.43
N ILE A 337 -3.59 17.15 21.41
CA ILE A 337 -2.94 16.34 20.37
C ILE A 337 -3.49 14.91 20.38
N LEU A 338 -3.56 14.28 21.57
CA LEU A 338 -4.05 12.92 21.70
C LEU A 338 -5.51 12.79 21.31
N PHE A 339 -6.37 13.71 21.78
CA PHE A 339 -7.81 13.65 21.53
C PHE A 339 -8.13 13.89 20.05
N VAL A 340 -7.65 15.00 19.49
CA VAL A 340 -7.93 15.35 18.08
C VAL A 340 -7.31 14.32 17.14
N GLY A 341 -6.06 13.89 17.39
CA GLY A 341 -5.40 12.88 16.57
C GLY A 341 -6.09 11.50 16.65
N THR A 342 -6.55 11.08 17.83
CA THR A 342 -7.31 9.83 17.98
C THR A 342 -8.68 9.93 17.29
N ALA A 343 -9.38 11.06 17.45
CA ALA A 343 -10.66 11.28 16.79
C ALA A 343 -10.51 11.25 15.25
N SER A 344 -9.52 11.95 14.71
CA SER A 344 -9.24 11.91 13.26
C SER A 344 -8.88 10.51 12.76
N LEU A 345 -8.08 9.74 13.52
CA LEU A 345 -7.72 8.37 13.19
C LEU A 345 -8.95 7.44 13.09
N ILE A 346 -9.88 7.57 14.05
CA ILE A 346 -11.04 6.67 14.16
C ILE A 346 -12.19 7.14 13.25
N MET A 347 -12.54 8.43 13.30
CA MET A 347 -13.75 8.95 12.65
C MET A 347 -13.51 9.34 11.18
N GLU A 348 -12.41 10.02 10.88
CA GLU A 348 -12.12 10.49 9.52
C GLU A 348 -11.38 9.40 8.70
N ARG A 349 -10.33 8.78 9.29
CA ARG A 349 -9.54 7.75 8.60
C ARG A 349 -10.15 6.36 8.69
N ARG A 350 -11.10 6.14 9.59
CA ARG A 350 -11.72 4.83 9.78
C ARG A 350 -10.69 3.69 9.84
N HIS A 351 -9.54 3.96 10.52
CA HIS A 351 -8.37 3.08 10.49
C HIS A 351 -8.71 1.62 10.81
N TYR A 352 -9.55 1.39 11.82
CA TYR A 352 -9.90 0.03 12.25
C TYR A 352 -10.94 -0.66 11.35
N ASP A 353 -11.66 0.10 10.53
CA ASP A 353 -12.53 -0.46 9.50
C ASP A 353 -11.70 -0.82 8.25
N LEU A 354 -10.90 0.14 7.75
CA LEU A 354 -10.19 -0.02 6.48
C LEU A 354 -9.02 -0.99 6.59
N MET A 355 -8.15 -0.81 7.62
CA MET A 355 -6.94 -1.64 7.73
C MET A 355 -7.23 -3.06 8.22
N TYR A 356 -8.35 -3.28 8.89
CA TYR A 356 -8.77 -4.58 9.39
C TYR A 356 -9.60 -5.38 8.37
N HIS A 357 -10.01 -4.75 7.27
CA HIS A 357 -10.78 -5.35 6.19
C HIS A 357 -10.02 -5.23 4.86
N GLN A 358 -8.99 -6.07 4.69
CA GLN A 358 -8.14 -6.05 3.48
C GLN A 358 -8.75 -6.80 2.30
N GLY A 359 -9.70 -7.70 2.54
CA GLY A 359 -10.46 -8.41 1.53
C GLY A 359 -10.11 -9.88 1.37
N PHE A 360 -8.90 -10.35 1.65
CA PHE A 360 -8.54 -11.77 1.47
C PHE A 360 -9.39 -12.73 2.31
N ASP A 361 -9.52 -12.44 3.59
CA ASP A 361 -10.31 -13.21 4.54
C ASP A 361 -11.81 -12.94 4.39
N GLN A 362 -12.19 -11.70 4.05
CA GLN A 362 -13.58 -11.32 3.80
C GLN A 362 -14.13 -12.02 2.55
N ILE A 363 -13.40 -12.00 1.42
CA ILE A 363 -13.80 -12.71 0.20
C ILE A 363 -14.02 -14.19 0.50
N ALA A 364 -13.11 -14.81 1.23
CA ALA A 364 -13.27 -16.22 1.61
C ALA A 364 -14.51 -16.47 2.50
N ALA A 365 -14.81 -15.52 3.40
CA ALA A 365 -16.01 -15.61 4.25
C ALA A 365 -17.31 -15.44 3.44
N GLU A 366 -17.34 -14.50 2.49
CA GLU A 366 -18.49 -14.28 1.60
C GLU A 366 -18.73 -15.50 0.71
N MET A 367 -17.67 -16.08 0.13
CA MET A 367 -17.79 -17.29 -0.67
C MET A 367 -18.38 -18.44 0.14
N LYS A 368 -18.02 -18.55 1.42
CA LYS A 368 -18.61 -19.56 2.31
C LYS A 368 -20.11 -19.30 2.53
N GLN A 369 -20.47 -18.05 2.79
CA GLN A 369 -21.87 -17.65 2.98
C GLN A 369 -22.70 -17.93 1.72
N ASP A 370 -22.20 -17.53 0.55
CA ASP A 370 -22.86 -17.77 -0.73
C ASP A 370 -22.99 -19.27 -1.03
N LYS A 371 -21.97 -20.08 -0.70
CA LYS A 371 -22.04 -21.53 -0.86
C LYS A 371 -23.13 -22.14 0.03
N GLU A 372 -23.29 -21.64 1.25
CA GLU A 372 -24.36 -22.06 2.16
C GLU A 372 -25.75 -21.66 1.63
N LEU A 373 -25.89 -20.49 1.00
CA LEU A 373 -27.15 -19.98 0.47
C LEU A 373 -27.56 -20.63 -0.86
N TYR A 374 -26.64 -20.77 -1.79
CA TYR A 374 -26.93 -21.14 -3.17
C TYR A 374 -26.53 -22.58 -3.54
N GLY A 375 -25.75 -23.25 -2.68
CA GLY A 375 -25.32 -24.64 -2.88
C GLY A 375 -24.50 -24.83 -4.14
N ASP A 376 -24.91 -25.75 -5.01
CA ASP A 376 -24.21 -26.07 -6.26
C ASP A 376 -24.61 -25.17 -7.45
N LYS A 377 -25.50 -24.21 -7.21
CA LYS A 377 -25.90 -23.21 -8.23
C LYS A 377 -24.87 -22.09 -8.40
N ILE A 378 -23.89 -22.00 -7.51
CA ILE A 378 -22.86 -20.95 -7.55
C ILE A 378 -21.47 -21.56 -7.65
N GLN A 379 -20.65 -20.97 -8.50
CA GLN A 379 -19.22 -21.23 -8.58
C GLN A 379 -18.43 -19.97 -8.15
N PHE A 380 -17.14 -20.16 -7.87
CA PHE A 380 -16.32 -19.10 -7.31
C PHE A 380 -15.03 -18.91 -8.08
N ALA A 381 -14.65 -17.64 -8.29
CA ALA A 381 -13.35 -17.26 -8.81
C ALA A 381 -12.77 -16.07 -8.05
N THR A 382 -11.46 -16.07 -7.86
CA THR A 382 -10.73 -14.93 -7.25
C THR A 382 -9.55 -14.55 -8.12
N ARG A 383 -9.49 -13.28 -8.48
CA ARG A 383 -8.32 -12.68 -9.12
C ARG A 383 -7.44 -12.02 -8.06
N THR A 384 -6.15 -12.36 -8.02
CA THR A 384 -5.22 -11.85 -7.01
C THR A 384 -3.79 -11.77 -7.53
N GLU A 385 -3.00 -10.86 -6.96
CA GLU A 385 -1.54 -10.77 -7.20
C GLU A 385 -0.77 -11.88 -6.46
N ILE A 386 -1.30 -12.39 -5.33
CA ILE A 386 -0.69 -13.46 -4.53
C ILE A 386 -1.72 -14.56 -4.29
N GLY A 387 -1.69 -15.59 -5.12
CA GLY A 387 -2.62 -16.73 -5.02
C GLY A 387 -2.51 -17.46 -3.68
N GLU A 388 -1.30 -17.61 -3.14
CA GLU A 388 -1.07 -18.26 -1.86
C GLU A 388 -1.76 -17.52 -0.68
N ALA A 389 -2.01 -16.20 -0.81
CA ALA A 389 -2.79 -15.47 0.18
C ALA A 389 -4.27 -15.87 0.13
N ALA A 390 -4.84 -15.97 -1.06
CA ALA A 390 -6.21 -16.44 -1.25
C ALA A 390 -6.35 -17.90 -0.78
N GLU A 391 -5.42 -18.78 -1.13
CA GLU A 391 -5.39 -20.18 -0.67
C GLU A 391 -5.32 -20.28 0.85
N PHE A 392 -4.49 -19.46 1.50
CA PHE A 392 -4.33 -19.47 2.96
C PHE A 392 -5.64 -19.17 3.70
N TYR A 393 -6.42 -18.20 3.22
CA TYR A 393 -7.71 -17.87 3.84
C TYR A 393 -8.81 -18.83 3.40
N GLN A 394 -8.82 -19.26 2.15
CA GLN A 394 -9.77 -20.21 1.61
C GLN A 394 -9.69 -21.58 2.28
N ALA A 395 -8.49 -22.06 2.61
CA ALA A 395 -8.30 -23.34 3.33
C ALA A 395 -9.08 -23.41 4.65
N LYS A 396 -9.49 -22.26 5.20
CA LYS A 396 -10.31 -22.18 6.41
C LYS A 396 -11.81 -22.29 6.16
N THR A 397 -12.26 -22.26 4.90
CA THR A 397 -13.68 -22.20 4.53
C THR A 397 -14.19 -23.47 3.88
N ASN A 398 -13.33 -24.36 3.39
CA ASN A 398 -13.66 -25.57 2.61
C ASN A 398 -14.47 -25.29 1.31
N VAL A 399 -14.35 -24.09 0.74
CA VAL A 399 -14.99 -23.73 -0.53
C VAL A 399 -14.01 -23.95 -1.68
N VAL A 400 -14.44 -24.61 -2.75
CA VAL A 400 -13.64 -24.73 -3.97
C VAL A 400 -13.74 -23.41 -4.75
N ASN A 401 -12.61 -22.81 -5.04
CA ASN A 401 -12.49 -21.53 -5.70
C ASN A 401 -11.43 -21.58 -6.81
N ARG A 402 -11.74 -21.06 -7.99
CA ARG A 402 -10.75 -20.87 -9.06
C ARG A 402 -9.93 -19.63 -8.76
N ILE A 403 -8.68 -19.81 -8.36
CA ILE A 403 -7.76 -18.70 -8.15
C ILE A 403 -7.06 -18.40 -9.46
N VAL A 404 -7.20 -17.17 -9.94
CA VAL A 404 -6.57 -16.67 -11.14
C VAL A 404 -5.37 -15.82 -10.74
N TYR A 405 -4.18 -16.30 -11.04
CA TYR A 405 -2.92 -15.63 -10.69
C TYR A 405 -2.61 -14.50 -11.66
N ASN A 406 -1.92 -13.50 -11.15
CA ASN A 406 -1.65 -12.31 -11.87
C ASN A 406 -0.59 -12.39 -12.95
N ARG A 407 0.62 -12.75 -12.60
CA ARG A 407 1.77 -12.39 -13.44
C ARG A 407 1.87 -13.15 -14.76
N TYR A 408 1.16 -14.27 -14.88
CA TYR A 408 1.37 -15.20 -16.00
C TYR A 408 0.08 -15.84 -16.52
N SER A 409 -1.05 -15.65 -15.86
CA SER A 409 -2.33 -16.10 -16.38
C SER A 409 -2.93 -14.99 -17.24
N ASN A 410 -3.13 -15.29 -18.49
CA ASN A 410 -3.85 -14.44 -19.40
C ASN A 410 -5.37 -14.51 -19.12
N LEU A 411 -6.11 -13.56 -19.61
CA LEU A 411 -7.56 -13.50 -19.50
C LEU A 411 -8.22 -14.72 -20.19
N GLY A 412 -7.53 -15.34 -21.16
CA GLY A 412 -7.96 -16.55 -21.85
C GLY A 412 -8.25 -17.71 -20.92
N GLU A 413 -7.39 -17.98 -19.94
CA GLU A 413 -7.65 -19.06 -18.96
C GLU A 413 -8.93 -18.81 -18.15
N PHE A 414 -9.25 -17.56 -17.85
CA PHE A 414 -10.47 -17.20 -17.15
C PHE A 414 -11.69 -17.34 -18.06
N ASN A 415 -11.60 -16.91 -19.32
CA ASN A 415 -12.64 -17.11 -20.31
C ASN A 415 -12.90 -18.60 -20.56
N ASP A 416 -11.86 -19.42 -20.71
CA ASP A 416 -11.98 -20.86 -20.88
C ASP A 416 -12.69 -21.50 -19.69
N TRP A 417 -12.31 -21.13 -18.48
CA TRP A 417 -12.95 -21.62 -17.26
C TRP A 417 -14.44 -21.21 -17.19
N LEU A 418 -14.78 -19.95 -17.54
CA LEU A 418 -16.17 -19.50 -17.62
C LEU A 418 -16.98 -20.29 -18.66
N ASN A 419 -16.36 -20.60 -19.80
CA ASN A 419 -16.95 -21.38 -20.88
C ASN A 419 -17.21 -22.86 -20.48
N GLU A 420 -16.27 -23.47 -19.76
CA GLU A 420 -16.43 -24.83 -19.23
C GLU A 420 -17.57 -24.93 -18.22
N HIS A 421 -17.87 -23.84 -17.53
CA HIS A 421 -18.87 -23.78 -16.47
C HIS A 421 -20.14 -23.01 -16.87
N GLN A 422 -20.47 -22.93 -18.17
CA GLN A 422 -21.63 -22.19 -18.67
C GLN A 422 -22.97 -22.61 -18.05
N ASN A 423 -23.09 -23.86 -17.62
CA ASN A 423 -24.32 -24.39 -17.03
C ASN A 423 -24.54 -23.95 -15.57
N VAL A 424 -23.54 -23.35 -14.91
CA VAL A 424 -23.69 -22.83 -13.54
C VAL A 424 -24.31 -21.42 -13.60
N PRO A 425 -25.49 -21.21 -12.96
CA PRO A 425 -26.22 -19.96 -13.15
C PRO A 425 -25.66 -18.76 -12.38
N MET A 426 -24.78 -18.98 -11.40
CA MET A 426 -24.28 -17.93 -10.52
C MET A 426 -22.75 -17.97 -10.40
N LEU A 427 -22.16 -16.79 -10.14
CA LEU A 427 -20.75 -16.60 -9.95
C LEU A 427 -20.49 -15.71 -8.73
N GLY A 428 -19.74 -16.19 -7.75
CA GLY A 428 -19.10 -15.38 -6.74
C GLY A 428 -17.72 -14.98 -7.24
N PHE A 429 -17.54 -13.71 -7.58
CA PHE A 429 -16.30 -13.19 -8.13
C PHE A 429 -15.63 -12.21 -7.16
N GLY A 430 -14.44 -12.57 -6.70
CA GLY A 430 -13.61 -11.72 -5.84
C GLY A 430 -12.34 -11.24 -6.55
N TRP A 431 -11.90 -10.04 -6.23
CA TRP A 431 -10.55 -9.60 -6.60
C TRP A 431 -9.88 -8.81 -5.47
N THR A 432 -8.55 -8.90 -5.41
CA THR A 432 -7.70 -8.22 -4.43
C THR A 432 -6.63 -7.41 -5.14
N ASP A 433 -6.01 -6.46 -4.42
CA ASP A 433 -4.86 -5.69 -4.87
C ASP A 433 -5.11 -4.71 -6.02
N TYR A 434 -6.35 -4.24 -6.16
CA TYR A 434 -6.71 -3.17 -7.11
C TYR A 434 -6.32 -3.49 -8.57
N ILE A 435 -6.97 -4.46 -9.16
CA ILE A 435 -6.64 -5.03 -10.48
C ILE A 435 -7.20 -4.24 -11.67
N ASN A 436 -6.69 -4.56 -12.87
CA ASN A 436 -7.27 -4.08 -14.12
C ASN A 436 -8.77 -4.44 -14.20
N PRO A 437 -9.66 -3.49 -14.50
CA PRO A 437 -11.11 -3.68 -14.52
C PRO A 437 -11.61 -4.73 -15.52
N ILE A 438 -10.80 -5.12 -16.51
CA ILE A 438 -11.18 -6.14 -17.51
C ILE A 438 -11.66 -7.45 -16.88
N TRP A 439 -11.12 -7.83 -15.73
CA TRP A 439 -11.52 -9.04 -15.02
C TRP A 439 -12.94 -8.96 -14.48
N GLU A 440 -13.30 -7.82 -13.88
CA GLU A 440 -14.66 -7.55 -13.41
C GLU A 440 -15.62 -7.44 -14.57
N VAL A 441 -15.23 -6.72 -15.63
CA VAL A 441 -16.06 -6.57 -16.85
C VAL A 441 -16.31 -7.92 -17.51
N THR A 442 -15.31 -8.81 -17.56
CA THR A 442 -15.47 -10.17 -18.09
C THR A 442 -16.44 -11.00 -17.25
N ALA A 443 -16.34 -10.92 -15.91
CA ALA A 443 -17.28 -11.60 -15.01
C ALA A 443 -18.71 -11.08 -15.22
N VAL A 444 -18.90 -9.75 -15.25
CA VAL A 444 -20.19 -9.09 -15.47
C VAL A 444 -20.74 -9.39 -16.86
N GLY A 445 -19.89 -9.46 -17.89
CA GLY A 445 -20.31 -9.82 -19.25
C GLY A 445 -20.95 -11.20 -19.35
N ASN A 446 -20.47 -12.14 -18.57
CA ASN A 446 -21.00 -13.50 -18.51
C ASN A 446 -22.15 -13.69 -17.49
N TYR A 447 -22.21 -12.83 -16.45
CA TYR A 447 -23.18 -12.87 -15.36
C TYR A 447 -23.70 -11.45 -15.07
N PRO A 448 -24.60 -10.90 -15.90
CA PRO A 448 -24.90 -9.47 -15.89
C PRO A 448 -25.83 -8.98 -14.77
N TYR A 449 -26.36 -9.87 -13.92
CA TYR A 449 -27.25 -9.52 -12.83
C TYR A 449 -26.49 -9.53 -11.51
N LEU A 450 -26.31 -8.37 -10.88
CA LEU A 450 -25.70 -8.20 -9.58
C LEU A 450 -26.71 -8.43 -8.47
N ILE A 451 -26.42 -9.39 -7.60
CA ILE A 451 -27.19 -9.68 -6.39
C ILE A 451 -26.61 -8.90 -5.21
N GLU A 452 -25.30 -8.99 -5.02
CA GLU A 452 -24.62 -8.29 -3.93
C GLU A 452 -23.24 -7.81 -4.37
N LYS A 453 -22.82 -6.64 -3.85
CA LYS A 453 -21.49 -6.05 -4.04
C LYS A 453 -20.94 -5.65 -2.68
N LYS A 454 -19.73 -6.10 -2.37
CA LYS A 454 -18.99 -5.72 -1.16
C LYS A 454 -17.62 -5.18 -1.53
N ASP A 455 -17.31 -4.00 -1.03
CA ASP A 455 -16.03 -3.31 -1.22
C ASP A 455 -15.28 -3.24 0.11
N TRP A 456 -13.98 -3.57 0.09
CA TRP A 456 -13.03 -3.38 1.18
C TRP A 456 -11.86 -2.51 0.73
N PHE A 457 -10.83 -2.41 1.54
CA PHE A 457 -9.74 -1.48 1.32
C PHE A 457 -9.06 -1.57 -0.07
N THR A 458 -8.68 -2.79 -0.50
CA THR A 458 -8.05 -3.03 -1.81
C THR A 458 -8.73 -4.14 -2.58
N SER A 459 -9.99 -4.44 -2.27
CA SER A 459 -10.64 -5.66 -2.73
C SER A 459 -12.14 -5.46 -2.91
N ARG A 460 -12.71 -6.28 -3.78
CA ARG A 460 -14.15 -6.33 -4.06
C ARG A 460 -14.62 -7.77 -4.16
N TYR A 461 -15.86 -8.00 -3.79
CA TYR A 461 -16.58 -9.24 -4.05
C TYR A 461 -17.93 -8.94 -4.67
N LEU A 462 -18.29 -9.72 -5.69
CA LEU A 462 -19.55 -9.62 -6.42
C LEU A 462 -20.24 -10.99 -6.40
N THR A 463 -21.51 -11.02 -6.02
CA THR A 463 -22.40 -12.16 -6.24
C THR A 463 -23.23 -11.87 -7.48
N LEU A 464 -23.01 -12.64 -8.55
CA LEU A 464 -23.54 -12.39 -9.87
C LEU A 464 -24.43 -13.55 -10.35
N SER A 465 -25.42 -13.27 -11.21
CA SER A 465 -26.28 -14.27 -11.84
C SER A 465 -26.38 -14.06 -13.35
N LYS A 466 -26.63 -15.15 -14.09
CA LYS A 466 -26.97 -15.10 -15.55
C LYS A 466 -28.40 -14.69 -15.81
N THR A 467 -29.29 -14.97 -14.87
CA THR A 467 -30.73 -14.75 -15.01
C THR A 467 -31.24 -13.74 -13.98
N PRO A 468 -32.31 -13.01 -14.30
CA PRO A 468 -32.96 -12.12 -13.35
C PRO A 468 -33.33 -12.85 -12.07
N MET A 469 -33.04 -12.25 -10.92
CA MET A 469 -33.48 -12.72 -9.60
C MET A 469 -34.17 -11.55 -8.89
N GLU A 470 -34.98 -11.86 -7.89
CA GLU A 470 -35.57 -10.84 -7.03
C GLU A 470 -34.46 -9.98 -6.40
N GLU A 471 -34.60 -8.66 -6.51
CA GLU A 471 -33.62 -7.66 -6.07
C GLU A 471 -32.30 -7.57 -6.88
N ALA A 472 -32.08 -8.42 -7.90
CA ALA A 472 -30.86 -8.33 -8.71
C ALA A 472 -30.89 -7.15 -9.68
N GLN A 473 -29.80 -6.38 -9.71
CA GLN A 473 -29.62 -5.26 -10.63
C GLN A 473 -28.96 -5.72 -11.93
N TYR A 474 -29.56 -5.39 -13.07
CA TYR A 474 -28.89 -5.56 -14.38
C TYR A 474 -27.83 -4.49 -14.59
N LEU A 475 -26.58 -4.89 -14.83
CA LEU A 475 -25.41 -4.00 -14.83
C LEU A 475 -25.02 -3.45 -16.19
N LEU A 476 -25.39 -4.12 -17.29
CA LEU A 476 -24.95 -3.75 -18.63
C LEU A 476 -25.87 -2.70 -19.25
N ASN A 477 -25.29 -1.67 -19.84
CA ASN A 477 -25.99 -0.67 -20.63
C ASN A 477 -25.92 -1.09 -22.10
N GLU A 478 -27.06 -1.24 -22.75
CA GLU A 478 -27.14 -1.72 -24.14
C GLU A 478 -26.70 -0.63 -25.12
N LEU A 479 -25.78 -0.97 -26.03
CA LEU A 479 -25.38 -0.12 -27.15
C LEU A 479 -26.08 -0.53 -28.45
N SER A 480 -26.20 -1.84 -28.69
CA SER A 480 -26.91 -2.39 -29.82
C SER A 480 -27.40 -3.80 -29.49
N THR A 481 -28.63 -4.09 -29.93
CA THR A 481 -29.23 -5.42 -29.93
C THR A 481 -29.38 -5.96 -31.36
N ASP A 482 -28.97 -5.18 -32.38
CA ASP A 482 -29.03 -5.60 -33.78
C ASP A 482 -27.96 -6.67 -34.03
N SER A 483 -28.36 -7.80 -34.56
CA SER A 483 -27.44 -8.88 -34.91
C SER A 483 -26.54 -8.48 -36.08
N CYS A 484 -25.23 -8.67 -35.90
CA CYS A 484 -24.23 -8.45 -36.93
C CYS A 484 -23.60 -9.80 -37.33
N TYR A 485 -23.75 -10.18 -38.58
CA TYR A 485 -23.27 -11.46 -39.13
C TYR A 485 -21.87 -11.28 -39.71
N TYR A 486 -20.93 -12.11 -39.30
CA TYR A 486 -19.62 -12.25 -39.91
C TYR A 486 -19.59 -13.49 -40.79
N VAL A 487 -19.17 -13.33 -42.04
CA VAL A 487 -18.97 -14.44 -42.96
C VAL A 487 -17.52 -14.92 -42.97
N GLU A 488 -17.26 -16.08 -43.54
CA GLU A 488 -15.90 -16.62 -43.69
C GLU A 488 -14.98 -15.59 -44.38
N GLY A 489 -13.82 -15.34 -43.79
CA GLY A 489 -12.83 -14.35 -44.25
C GLY A 489 -13.06 -12.92 -43.73
N GLN A 490 -14.17 -12.65 -43.08
CA GLN A 490 -14.49 -11.31 -42.57
C GLN A 490 -13.82 -11.08 -41.21
N GLU A 491 -13.05 -10.01 -41.11
CA GLU A 491 -12.32 -9.63 -39.92
C GLU A 491 -13.01 -8.56 -39.08
N TRP A 492 -13.68 -7.61 -39.75
CA TRP A 492 -14.28 -6.43 -39.14
C TRP A 492 -15.80 -6.40 -39.37
N GLY A 493 -16.55 -6.02 -38.36
CA GLY A 493 -17.99 -5.84 -38.39
C GLY A 493 -18.41 -4.41 -38.09
N GLN A 494 -19.68 -4.25 -37.75
CA GLN A 494 -20.23 -2.94 -37.42
C GLN A 494 -19.72 -2.47 -36.05
N ALA A 495 -19.17 -1.25 -35.99
CA ALA A 495 -18.88 -0.56 -34.77
C ALA A 495 -20.11 0.17 -34.22
N CYS A 496 -20.35 0.07 -32.93
CA CYS A 496 -21.33 0.90 -32.23
C CYS A 496 -20.62 2.05 -31.56
N SER A 497 -21.24 3.22 -31.53
CA SER A 497 -20.64 4.42 -30.92
C SER A 497 -21.62 5.13 -30.00
N PHE A 498 -21.06 5.77 -28.94
CA PHE A 498 -21.81 6.62 -28.02
C PHE A 498 -20.96 7.78 -27.53
N SER A 499 -21.61 8.90 -27.13
CA SER A 499 -20.94 10.06 -26.58
C SER A 499 -20.55 9.83 -25.12
N CYS A 500 -19.33 10.19 -24.77
CA CYS A 500 -18.88 10.20 -23.38
C CYS A 500 -19.56 11.28 -22.52
N ASP A 501 -20.26 12.25 -23.12
CA ASP A 501 -20.98 13.29 -22.40
C ASP A 501 -22.11 12.74 -21.52
N SER A 502 -22.57 11.52 -21.81
CA SER A 502 -23.58 10.79 -21.03
C SER A 502 -23.01 10.03 -19.82
N LEU A 503 -21.68 9.92 -19.71
CA LEU A 503 -21.04 9.17 -18.64
C LEU A 503 -20.97 9.98 -17.33
N PRO A 504 -21.03 9.31 -16.16
CA PRO A 504 -20.80 9.97 -14.87
C PRO A 504 -19.42 10.64 -14.81
N LYS A 505 -19.31 11.77 -14.09
CA LYS A 505 -18.05 12.52 -13.97
C LYS A 505 -17.00 11.82 -13.09
N ASP A 506 -17.44 10.93 -12.22
CA ASP A 506 -16.64 10.15 -11.28
C ASP A 506 -16.31 8.74 -11.78
N ILE A 507 -16.43 8.54 -13.10
CA ILE A 507 -16.12 7.25 -13.72
C ILE A 507 -14.63 6.92 -13.58
N GLU A 508 -14.34 5.69 -13.18
CA GLU A 508 -12.98 5.17 -13.04
C GLU A 508 -12.56 4.32 -14.24
N ALA A 509 -13.46 3.46 -14.69
CA ALA A 509 -13.20 2.59 -15.82
C ALA A 509 -14.46 2.37 -16.66
N LEU A 510 -14.26 2.16 -17.94
CA LEU A 510 -15.28 1.72 -18.88
C LEU A 510 -14.90 0.36 -19.45
N GLY A 511 -15.83 -0.57 -19.40
CA GLY A 511 -15.75 -1.85 -20.08
C GLY A 511 -16.75 -1.97 -21.20
N VAL A 512 -16.38 -2.68 -22.24
CA VAL A 512 -17.26 -3.07 -23.33
C VAL A 512 -17.41 -4.59 -23.31
N VAL A 513 -18.63 -5.06 -23.52
CA VAL A 513 -18.97 -6.48 -23.59
C VAL A 513 -19.63 -6.76 -24.92
N VAL A 514 -19.08 -7.68 -25.68
CA VAL A 514 -19.65 -8.17 -26.95
C VAL A 514 -20.12 -9.60 -26.74
N GLN A 515 -21.43 -9.83 -26.85
CA GLN A 515 -22.03 -11.15 -26.83
C GLN A 515 -22.19 -11.64 -28.29
N PHE A 516 -21.79 -12.88 -28.53
CA PHE A 516 -21.81 -13.46 -29.85
C PHE A 516 -22.02 -14.97 -29.83
N HIS A 517 -22.56 -15.51 -30.90
CA HIS A 517 -22.65 -16.93 -31.16
C HIS A 517 -21.53 -17.34 -32.11
N ASN A 518 -20.68 -18.26 -31.71
CA ASN A 518 -19.61 -18.81 -32.54
C ASN A 518 -20.05 -20.16 -33.12
N GLU A 519 -19.93 -20.35 -34.43
CA GLU A 519 -20.40 -21.55 -35.10
C GLU A 519 -19.31 -22.63 -35.26
N VAL A 520 -18.04 -22.26 -35.09
CA VAL A 520 -16.90 -23.10 -35.43
C VAL A 520 -15.97 -23.34 -34.22
N GLU A 521 -15.20 -24.43 -34.28
CA GLU A 521 -14.17 -24.69 -33.28
C GLU A 521 -13.00 -23.68 -33.40
N ALA A 522 -12.49 -23.24 -32.26
CA ALA A 522 -11.28 -22.44 -32.11
C ALA A 522 -11.26 -21.13 -32.92
N ASN A 523 -12.37 -20.38 -32.92
CA ASN A 523 -12.36 -19.02 -33.45
C ASN A 523 -11.66 -18.07 -32.48
N GLN A 524 -10.96 -17.08 -32.99
CA GLN A 524 -10.25 -16.07 -32.23
C GLN A 524 -10.90 -14.72 -32.38
N CYS A 525 -11.40 -14.16 -31.28
CA CYS A 525 -12.12 -12.90 -31.25
C CYS A 525 -11.72 -12.07 -30.03
N VAL A 526 -11.67 -10.74 -30.19
CA VAL A 526 -11.42 -9.80 -29.10
C VAL A 526 -12.39 -8.61 -29.20
N ALA A 527 -12.76 -8.04 -28.06
CA ALA A 527 -13.46 -6.77 -28.03
C ALA A 527 -12.46 -5.62 -28.22
N VAL A 528 -12.88 -4.57 -28.89
CA VAL A 528 -12.08 -3.36 -29.14
C VAL A 528 -12.80 -2.13 -28.66
N ILE A 529 -12.06 -1.23 -28.03
CA ILE A 529 -12.50 0.10 -27.59
C ILE A 529 -11.64 1.16 -28.27
N GLU A 530 -12.28 2.08 -28.97
CA GLU A 530 -11.64 3.29 -29.48
C GLU A 530 -12.22 4.52 -28.79
N VAL A 531 -11.36 5.48 -28.48
CA VAL A 531 -11.78 6.81 -28.02
C VAL A 531 -11.42 7.82 -29.09
N HIS A 532 -12.40 8.55 -29.55
CA HIS A 532 -12.26 9.58 -30.58
C HIS A 532 -12.58 10.97 -30.03
N ASP A 533 -11.98 11.99 -30.61
CA ASP A 533 -12.43 13.37 -30.44
C ASP A 533 -13.76 13.57 -31.19
N ALA A 534 -14.81 14.03 -30.50
CA ALA A 534 -16.15 14.11 -31.08
C ALA A 534 -16.27 15.15 -32.22
N ALA A 535 -15.40 16.17 -32.23
CA ALA A 535 -15.47 17.23 -33.26
C ALA A 535 -14.70 16.87 -34.53
N THR A 536 -13.58 16.16 -34.42
CA THR A 536 -12.67 15.87 -35.51
C THR A 536 -12.68 14.42 -35.95
N ASP A 537 -13.33 13.54 -35.19
CA ASP A 537 -13.30 12.07 -35.32
C ASP A 537 -11.86 11.47 -35.28
N SER A 538 -10.89 12.23 -34.75
CA SER A 538 -9.53 11.73 -34.64
C SER A 538 -9.41 10.70 -33.53
N LEU A 539 -8.71 9.59 -33.80
CA LEU A 539 -8.43 8.53 -32.82
C LEU A 539 -7.49 9.05 -31.73
N LEU A 540 -7.93 9.00 -30.48
CA LEU A 540 -7.17 9.39 -29.29
C LEU A 540 -6.58 8.18 -28.56
N LEU A 541 -7.35 7.09 -28.49
CA LEU A 541 -6.94 5.83 -27.86
C LEU A 541 -7.54 4.67 -28.63
N TRP A 542 -6.73 3.65 -28.86
CA TRP A 542 -7.15 2.33 -29.30
C TRP A 542 -6.72 1.29 -28.27
N HIS A 543 -7.64 0.42 -27.87
CA HIS A 543 -7.38 -0.64 -26.90
C HIS A 543 -8.14 -1.91 -27.28
N SER A 544 -7.54 -3.07 -27.03
CA SER A 544 -8.21 -4.36 -27.12
C SER A 544 -7.69 -5.31 -26.06
N SER A 545 -8.49 -6.28 -25.68
CA SER A 545 -7.99 -7.47 -25.00
C SER A 545 -6.91 -8.13 -25.84
N LEU A 546 -5.98 -8.86 -25.19
CA LEU A 546 -4.87 -9.49 -25.88
C LEU A 546 -5.38 -10.59 -26.83
N PRO A 547 -4.81 -10.74 -28.04
CA PRO A 547 -5.24 -11.74 -29.01
C PRO A 547 -5.29 -13.18 -28.48
N GLU A 548 -4.32 -13.57 -27.67
CA GLU A 548 -4.24 -14.89 -27.03
C GLU A 548 -5.33 -15.15 -25.99
N ASP A 549 -6.08 -14.12 -25.60
CA ASP A 549 -7.16 -14.21 -24.60
C ASP A 549 -8.52 -14.57 -25.21
N GLY A 550 -8.62 -14.68 -26.53
CA GLY A 550 -9.89 -14.75 -27.24
C GLY A 550 -10.13 -16.02 -28.06
N HIS A 551 -9.84 -17.21 -27.52
CA HIS A 551 -10.14 -18.49 -28.19
C HIS A 551 -11.49 -19.05 -27.75
N PHE A 552 -12.42 -19.18 -28.71
CA PHE A 552 -13.79 -19.58 -28.41
C PHE A 552 -14.21 -20.85 -29.20
N ARG A 553 -14.88 -21.77 -28.49
CA ARG A 553 -15.51 -22.99 -29.04
C ARG A 553 -16.90 -22.66 -29.62
N PRO A 554 -17.58 -23.58 -30.31
CA PRO A 554 -18.96 -23.36 -30.73
C PRO A 554 -19.88 -23.08 -29.53
N GLY A 555 -20.77 -22.11 -29.67
CA GLY A 555 -21.75 -21.73 -28.66
C GLY A 555 -21.84 -20.23 -28.42
N ASP A 556 -22.60 -19.85 -27.40
CA ASP A 556 -22.79 -18.45 -26.99
C ASP A 556 -21.67 -18.02 -26.02
N HIS A 557 -21.09 -16.85 -26.32
CA HIS A 557 -19.96 -16.30 -25.60
C HIS A 557 -20.12 -14.82 -25.34
N ALA A 558 -19.38 -14.35 -24.32
CA ALA A 558 -19.17 -12.93 -24.08
C ALA A 558 -17.66 -12.64 -24.02
N VAL A 559 -17.20 -11.71 -24.81
CA VAL A 559 -15.83 -11.19 -24.74
C VAL A 559 -15.87 -9.74 -24.27
N ALA A 560 -14.89 -9.37 -23.45
CA ALA A 560 -14.83 -8.04 -22.87
C ALA A 560 -13.49 -7.37 -23.12
N ASP A 561 -13.50 -6.04 -23.13
CA ASP A 561 -12.33 -5.19 -23.01
C ASP A 561 -12.64 -4.04 -22.07
N ALA A 562 -11.59 -3.42 -21.47
CA ALA A 562 -11.78 -2.34 -20.52
C ALA A 562 -10.63 -1.34 -20.55
N ILE A 563 -10.96 -0.07 -20.38
CA ILE A 563 -10.02 1.03 -20.25
C ILE A 563 -10.18 1.71 -18.88
N LEU A 564 -9.04 2.02 -18.26
CA LEU A 564 -8.97 2.89 -17.08
C LEU A 564 -8.88 4.34 -17.53
N PHE A 565 -9.66 5.20 -16.91
CA PHE A 565 -9.55 6.64 -17.11
C PHE A 565 -8.51 7.21 -16.13
N SER A 566 -7.51 7.91 -16.69
CA SER A 566 -6.55 8.63 -15.87
C SER A 566 -7.24 9.83 -15.18
N ASP A 567 -6.63 10.34 -14.10
CA ASP A 567 -7.12 11.55 -13.42
C ASP A 567 -7.23 12.77 -14.35
N ASP A 568 -6.49 12.76 -15.48
CA ASP A 568 -6.51 13.81 -16.50
C ASP A 568 -7.53 13.54 -17.63
N PHE A 569 -8.19 12.38 -17.62
CA PHE A 569 -9.19 12.05 -18.64
C PHE A 569 -10.46 12.86 -18.39
N LYS A 570 -10.83 13.64 -19.41
CA LYS A 570 -12.09 14.38 -19.44
C LYS A 570 -13.01 13.72 -20.46
N PRO A 571 -14.16 13.19 -20.04
CA PRO A 571 -15.08 12.51 -20.96
C PRO A 571 -15.74 13.48 -21.95
N GLU A 572 -15.87 14.76 -21.60
CA GLU A 572 -16.57 15.73 -22.42
C GLU A 572 -15.92 15.88 -23.81
N GLY A 573 -16.74 15.92 -24.84
CA GLY A 573 -16.29 16.07 -26.22
C GLY A 573 -15.60 14.85 -26.81
N LYS A 574 -15.79 13.66 -26.22
CA LYS A 574 -15.25 12.39 -26.74
C LYS A 574 -16.37 11.42 -27.13
N THR A 575 -16.05 10.57 -28.09
CA THR A 575 -16.93 9.49 -28.57
C THR A 575 -16.19 8.17 -28.40
N ILE A 576 -16.86 7.16 -27.85
CA ILE A 576 -16.37 5.79 -27.80
C ILE A 576 -16.97 5.02 -28.95
N LYS A 577 -16.12 4.26 -29.66
CA LYS A 577 -16.52 3.25 -30.61
C LYS A 577 -16.11 1.88 -30.09
N ALA A 578 -17.02 0.91 -30.23
CA ALA A 578 -16.78 -0.45 -29.75
C ALA A 578 -17.24 -1.47 -30.78
N TYR A 579 -16.48 -2.53 -30.96
CA TYR A 579 -16.77 -3.59 -31.92
C TYR A 579 -16.04 -4.89 -31.55
N LEU A 580 -16.42 -5.98 -32.25
CA LEU A 580 -15.71 -7.25 -32.23
C LEU A 580 -14.67 -7.28 -33.35
N TRP A 581 -13.44 -7.62 -33.02
CA TRP A 581 -12.38 -7.97 -33.96
C TRP A 581 -12.29 -9.50 -34.09
N ASN A 582 -12.75 -10.02 -35.23
CA ASN A 582 -12.78 -11.45 -35.58
C ASN A 582 -11.44 -11.84 -36.23
N GLN A 583 -10.41 -12.05 -35.41
CA GLN A 583 -9.06 -12.37 -35.90
C GLN A 583 -8.98 -13.73 -36.58
N GLY A 584 -9.79 -14.69 -36.13
CA GLY A 584 -9.88 -16.01 -36.75
C GLY A 584 -10.59 -16.01 -38.11
N LYS A 585 -11.28 -14.92 -38.48
CA LYS A 585 -11.97 -14.73 -39.76
C LYS A 585 -12.99 -15.82 -40.06
N LYS A 586 -13.58 -16.42 -39.02
CA LYS A 586 -14.56 -17.49 -39.12
C LYS A 586 -15.97 -16.95 -38.94
N PRO A 587 -17.00 -17.66 -39.46
CA PRO A 587 -18.39 -17.24 -39.30
C PRO A 587 -18.78 -17.14 -37.82
N LEU A 588 -19.46 -16.06 -37.48
CA LEU A 588 -20.05 -15.85 -36.15
C LEU A 588 -21.16 -14.80 -36.22
N VAL A 589 -21.98 -14.72 -35.20
CA VAL A 589 -23.07 -13.73 -35.11
C VAL A 589 -22.90 -12.95 -33.80
N VAL A 590 -22.58 -11.66 -33.88
CA VAL A 590 -22.68 -10.75 -32.74
C VAL A 590 -24.17 -10.52 -32.46
N THR A 591 -24.59 -10.86 -31.25
CA THR A 591 -25.99 -10.80 -30.81
C THR A 591 -26.30 -9.57 -29.99
N LYS A 592 -25.32 -9.04 -29.28
CA LYS A 592 -25.50 -7.85 -28.46
C LYS A 592 -24.15 -7.17 -28.18
N LEU A 593 -24.18 -5.84 -28.14
CA LEU A 593 -23.07 -5.04 -27.69
C LEU A 593 -23.50 -4.13 -26.53
N SER A 594 -22.77 -4.14 -25.44
CA SER A 594 -23.11 -3.43 -24.22
C SER A 594 -21.87 -2.79 -23.61
N TYR A 595 -22.06 -1.84 -22.69
CA TYR A 595 -20.99 -1.30 -21.87
C TYR A 595 -21.32 -1.40 -20.39
N TYR A 596 -20.27 -1.40 -19.59
CA TYR A 596 -20.30 -1.37 -18.14
C TYR A 596 -19.29 -0.34 -17.65
N PHE A 597 -19.63 0.43 -16.63
CA PHE A 597 -18.68 1.37 -16.04
C PHE A 597 -18.65 1.24 -14.52
N THR A 598 -17.49 1.52 -13.96
CA THR A 598 -17.26 1.56 -12.51
C THR A 598 -16.95 2.98 -12.06
N ASN A 599 -17.52 3.37 -10.94
CA ASN A 599 -17.16 4.60 -10.26
C ASN A 599 -16.04 4.32 -9.24
N LYS A 600 -15.26 5.34 -8.92
CA LYS A 600 -14.28 5.27 -7.82
C LYS A 600 -14.96 4.83 -6.54
N SER A 601 -14.37 3.84 -5.88
CA SER A 601 -14.80 3.44 -4.56
C SER A 601 -13.89 4.08 -3.52
N HIS A 602 -14.46 4.91 -2.65
CA HIS A 602 -13.72 5.55 -1.55
C HIS A 602 -13.12 4.53 -0.57
N VAL A 603 -13.68 3.33 -0.51
CA VAL A 603 -13.12 2.25 0.31
C VAL A 603 -11.82 1.74 -0.26
N LEU A 604 -11.67 1.72 -1.61
CA LEU A 604 -10.52 1.16 -2.31
C LEU A 604 -9.28 2.07 -2.32
N THR A 605 -9.41 3.35 -2.00
CA THR A 605 -8.33 4.34 -2.14
C THR A 605 -7.84 4.94 -0.83
N GLY A 606 -8.37 4.52 0.31
CA GLY A 606 -8.30 5.27 1.57
C GLY A 606 -6.95 5.39 2.27
N LEU A 607 -5.89 4.66 1.93
CA LEU A 607 -4.66 4.71 2.73
C LEU A 607 -3.82 5.97 2.49
N TYR A 608 -3.58 6.28 1.21
CA TYR A 608 -2.70 7.38 0.79
C TYR A 608 -3.46 8.58 0.23
N GLU A 609 -4.79 8.57 0.31
CA GLU A 609 -5.68 9.61 -0.18
C GLU A 609 -6.71 10.01 0.89
N PRO A 610 -7.24 11.24 0.84
CA PRO A 610 -8.35 11.61 1.70
C PRO A 610 -9.57 10.73 1.40
N LEU A 611 -10.26 10.27 2.45
CA LEU A 611 -11.57 9.65 2.33
C LEU A 611 -12.59 10.79 2.22
N ASN A 612 -13.16 11.02 1.05
CA ASN A 612 -14.17 12.05 0.81
C ASN A 612 -15.55 11.57 1.27
#